data_331b27e8c2831576b20c4d90acbf6f56
#
_entry.id   331b27e8c2831576b20c4d90acbf6f56
#
_cell.length_a   1.000
_cell.length_b   1.000
_cell.length_c   1.000
_cell.angle_alpha   90.00
_cell.angle_beta   90.00
_cell.angle_gamma   90.00
#
_symmetry.space_group_name_H-M   'P 1'
#
loop_
_entity.id
_entity.type
_entity.pdbx_description
1 polymer ?
#
loop_
_entity_poly.entity_id
_entity_poly.type
_entity_poly.pdbx_seq_one_letter_code
_entity_poly.pdbx_strand_id
1 'polypeptide(L)'
;MTGRRCERGAVTAELAVAVPALLLVLALALSAVQLGVDRLRCADAAQVGARLLARGEDEALARAAAQRVAPRDAVIGVSVADGRVEVAVRSAAPPLLGTLGPAPSVEAVVVARREDAGQALP
;
A
#
# COMPACT_ATOMS: atom_id res chain seq x y z
N MET A 1 -50.60 -31.74 -4.31
CA MET A 1 -49.82 -30.86 -5.21
C MET A 1 -49.33 -29.60 -4.51
N THR A 2 -49.05 -29.63 -3.23
CA THR A 2 -48.66 -28.45 -2.43
C THR A 2 -47.12 -28.37 -2.13
N GLY A 3 -46.33 -29.34 -2.58
CA GLY A 3 -44.90 -29.37 -2.26
C GLY A 3 -43.96 -28.47 -3.10
N ARG A 4 -44.33 -28.18 -4.35
CA ARG A 4 -43.44 -27.45 -5.28
C ARG A 4 -43.35 -25.93 -5.05
N ARG A 5 -44.30 -25.33 -4.34
CA ARG A 5 -44.28 -23.88 -4.03
C ARG A 5 -43.35 -23.55 -2.85
N CYS A 6 -43.23 -24.45 -1.88
CA CYS A 6 -42.33 -24.25 -0.73
C CYS A 6 -40.87 -24.40 -1.13
N GLU A 7 -40.51 -25.29 -2.06
CA GLU A 7 -39.15 -25.46 -2.53
C GLU A 7 -38.62 -24.25 -3.32
N ARG A 8 -39.45 -23.59 -4.13
CA ARG A 8 -39.08 -22.38 -4.86
C ARG A 8 -38.81 -21.19 -3.92
N GLY A 9 -39.58 -21.07 -2.84
CA GLY A 9 -39.36 -20.03 -1.82
C GLY A 9 -38.09 -20.24 -1.03
N ALA A 10 -37.72 -21.49 -0.71
CA ALA A 10 -36.49 -21.83 -0.01
C ALA A 10 -35.23 -21.51 -0.84
N VAL A 11 -35.21 -21.88 -2.13
CA VAL A 11 -34.10 -21.57 -3.04
C VAL A 11 -33.92 -20.06 -3.22
N THR A 12 -35.04 -19.30 -3.33
CA THR A 12 -34.95 -17.84 -3.46
C THR A 12 -34.40 -17.19 -2.18
N ALA A 13 -34.83 -17.68 -1.02
CA ALA A 13 -34.30 -17.20 0.28
C ALA A 13 -32.80 -17.53 0.45
N GLU A 14 -32.37 -18.70 0.01
CA GLU A 14 -30.95 -19.11 0.05
C GLU A 14 -30.10 -18.24 -0.86
N LEU A 15 -30.54 -17.96 -2.09
CA LEU A 15 -29.85 -17.04 -3.01
C LEU A 15 -29.80 -15.60 -2.47
N ALA A 16 -30.84 -15.15 -1.80
CA ALA A 16 -30.88 -13.81 -1.20
C ALA A 16 -29.82 -13.59 -0.14
N VAL A 17 -29.39 -14.65 0.55
CA VAL A 17 -28.29 -14.61 1.52
C VAL A 17 -26.92 -14.91 0.85
N ALA A 18 -26.89 -15.85 -0.09
CA ALA A 18 -25.66 -16.27 -0.73
C ALA A 18 -25.03 -15.17 -1.60
N VAL A 19 -25.83 -14.39 -2.34
CA VAL A 19 -25.34 -13.33 -3.22
C VAL A 19 -24.63 -12.22 -2.43
N PRO A 20 -25.21 -11.59 -1.40
CA PRO A 20 -24.49 -10.58 -0.63
C PRO A 20 -23.27 -11.15 0.10
N ALA A 21 -23.29 -12.39 0.57
CA ALA A 21 -22.14 -13.04 1.17
C ALA A 21 -20.99 -13.20 0.16
N LEU A 22 -21.31 -13.63 -1.07
CA LEU A 22 -20.33 -13.73 -2.16
C LEU A 22 -19.72 -12.37 -2.52
N LEU A 23 -20.56 -11.34 -2.62
CA LEU A 23 -20.09 -9.98 -2.90
C LEU A 23 -19.17 -9.45 -1.79
N LEU A 24 -19.47 -9.74 -0.53
CA LEU A 24 -18.63 -9.39 0.58
C LEU A 24 -17.25 -10.07 0.49
N VAL A 25 -17.22 -11.37 0.23
CA VAL A 25 -15.96 -12.12 0.06
C VAL A 25 -15.15 -11.57 -1.11
N LEU A 26 -15.80 -11.26 -2.24
CA LEU A 26 -15.16 -10.66 -3.39
C LEU A 26 -14.57 -9.28 -3.05
N ALA A 27 -15.33 -8.43 -2.35
CA ALA A 27 -14.86 -7.12 -1.93
C ALA A 27 -13.65 -7.21 -0.99
N LEU A 28 -13.64 -8.17 -0.07
CA LEU A 28 -12.50 -8.42 0.81
C LEU A 28 -11.27 -8.92 0.03
N ALA A 29 -11.46 -9.82 -0.93
CA ALA A 29 -10.39 -10.32 -1.79
C ALA A 29 -9.76 -9.18 -2.61
N LEU A 30 -10.58 -8.31 -3.23
CA LEU A 30 -10.09 -7.15 -3.97
C LEU A 30 -9.35 -6.15 -3.07
N SER A 31 -9.82 -5.95 -1.84
CA SER A 31 -9.15 -5.09 -0.86
C SER A 31 -7.79 -5.65 -0.44
N ALA A 32 -7.66 -6.97 -0.32
CA ALA A 32 -6.38 -7.63 -0.03
C ALA A 32 -5.38 -7.48 -1.19
N VAL A 33 -5.84 -7.60 -2.44
CA VAL A 33 -5.01 -7.35 -3.63
C VAL A 33 -4.55 -5.90 -3.67
N GLN A 34 -5.44 -4.94 -3.40
CA GLN A 34 -5.10 -3.52 -3.34
C GLN A 34 -4.02 -3.24 -2.29
N LEU A 35 -4.14 -3.84 -1.11
CA LEU A 35 -3.13 -3.72 -0.05
C LEU A 35 -1.76 -4.24 -0.50
N GLY A 36 -1.73 -5.35 -1.24
CA GLY A 36 -0.51 -5.89 -1.83
C GLY A 36 0.15 -4.94 -2.84
N VAL A 37 -0.66 -4.35 -3.73
CA VAL A 37 -0.19 -3.36 -4.71
C VAL A 37 0.36 -2.10 -4.01
N ASP A 38 -0.34 -1.60 -2.99
CA ASP A 38 0.11 -0.42 -2.25
C ASP A 38 1.42 -0.69 -1.51
N ARG A 39 1.63 -1.90 -1.01
CA ARG A 39 2.89 -2.32 -0.40
C ARG A 39 4.06 -2.27 -1.39
N LEU A 40 3.86 -2.76 -2.60
CA LEU A 40 4.87 -2.69 -3.67
C LEU A 40 5.17 -1.24 -4.06
N ARG A 41 4.14 -0.42 -4.22
CA ARG A 41 4.31 1.01 -4.56
C ARG A 41 5.04 1.78 -3.46
N CYS A 42 4.77 1.51 -2.19
CA CYS A 42 5.51 2.12 -1.09
C CYS A 42 6.99 1.72 -1.11
N ALA A 43 7.30 0.45 -1.38
CA ALA A 43 8.67 -0.02 -1.48
C ALA A 43 9.42 0.61 -2.66
N ASP A 44 8.80 0.69 -3.83
CA ASP A 44 9.37 1.32 -5.01
C ASP A 44 9.61 2.81 -4.79
N ALA A 45 8.64 3.52 -4.20
CA ALA A 45 8.76 4.93 -3.88
C ALA A 45 9.92 5.21 -2.90
N ALA A 46 10.04 4.39 -1.85
CA ALA A 46 11.14 4.49 -0.89
C ALA A 46 12.51 4.26 -1.56
N GLN A 47 12.61 3.30 -2.48
CA GLN A 47 13.84 3.04 -3.24
C GLN A 47 14.20 4.19 -4.17
N VAL A 48 13.22 4.75 -4.89
CA VAL A 48 13.44 5.90 -5.80
C VAL A 48 13.95 7.10 -5.00
N GLY A 49 13.31 7.44 -3.90
CA GLY A 49 13.73 8.53 -3.02
C GLY A 49 15.15 8.32 -2.46
N ALA A 50 15.40 7.13 -1.92
CA ALA A 50 16.69 6.80 -1.33
C ALA A 50 17.86 6.85 -2.34
N ARG A 51 17.64 6.37 -3.59
CA ARG A 51 18.66 6.43 -4.64
C ARG A 51 19.02 7.86 -5.04
N LEU A 52 18.03 8.74 -5.18
CA LEU A 52 18.27 10.14 -5.52
C LEU A 52 19.04 10.85 -4.41
N LEU A 53 18.65 10.65 -3.17
CA LEU A 53 19.34 11.23 -2.02
C LEU A 53 20.75 10.67 -1.82
N ALA A 54 20.96 9.38 -2.10
CA ALA A 54 22.29 8.78 -2.05
C ALA A 54 23.26 9.40 -3.06
N ARG A 55 22.75 9.83 -4.22
CA ARG A 55 23.53 10.55 -5.24
C ARG A 55 23.76 12.03 -4.92
N GLY A 56 23.22 12.52 -3.81
CA GLY A 56 23.36 13.91 -3.43
C GLY A 56 22.35 14.88 -4.06
N GLU A 57 21.29 14.34 -4.69
CA GLU A 57 20.19 15.15 -5.21
C GLU A 57 19.45 15.86 -4.08
N ASP A 58 18.76 16.93 -4.43
CA ASP A 58 17.97 17.71 -3.49
C ASP A 58 16.78 16.90 -2.90
N GLU A 59 16.53 17.09 -1.62
CA GLU A 59 15.44 16.40 -0.91
C GLU A 59 14.06 16.66 -1.54
N ALA A 60 13.81 17.89 -1.99
CA ALA A 60 12.56 18.24 -2.64
C ALA A 60 12.36 17.46 -3.94
N LEU A 61 13.41 17.29 -4.74
CA LEU A 61 13.40 16.50 -5.98
C LEU A 61 13.17 15.01 -5.68
N ALA A 62 13.89 14.47 -4.71
CA ALA A 62 13.77 13.08 -4.31
C ALA A 62 12.36 12.77 -3.77
N ARG A 63 11.82 13.64 -2.94
CA ARG A 63 10.46 13.54 -2.41
C ARG A 63 9.41 13.61 -3.53
N ALA A 64 9.55 14.53 -4.48
CA ALA A 64 8.63 14.66 -5.61
C ALA A 64 8.68 13.42 -6.52
N ALA A 65 9.85 12.85 -6.76
CA ALA A 65 10.01 11.63 -7.54
C ALA A 65 9.37 10.42 -6.82
N ALA A 66 9.60 10.26 -5.54
CA ALA A 66 8.98 9.21 -4.73
C ALA A 66 7.45 9.34 -4.70
N GLN A 67 6.92 10.56 -4.60
CA GLN A 67 5.48 10.82 -4.60
C GLN A 67 4.77 10.38 -5.89
N ARG A 68 5.44 10.42 -7.03
CA ARG A 68 4.87 9.98 -8.32
C ARG A 68 4.65 8.46 -8.37
N VAL A 69 5.44 7.70 -7.63
CA VAL A 69 5.38 6.23 -7.59
C VAL A 69 4.50 5.75 -6.44
N ALA A 70 4.50 6.49 -5.33
CA ALA A 70 3.76 6.17 -4.12
C ALA A 70 2.23 6.11 -4.35
N PRO A 71 1.48 5.38 -3.50
CA PRO A 71 0.03 5.52 -3.44
C PRO A 71 -0.39 6.97 -3.20
N ARG A 72 -1.61 7.34 -3.64
CA ARG A 72 -2.10 8.73 -3.57
C ARG A 72 -2.12 9.32 -2.16
N ASP A 73 -2.40 8.46 -1.17
CA ASP A 73 -2.53 8.85 0.24
C ASP A 73 -1.23 8.61 1.04
N ALA A 74 -0.12 8.34 0.34
CA ALA A 74 1.13 8.02 1.00
C ALA A 74 1.80 9.27 1.60
N VAL A 75 2.32 9.10 2.81
CA VAL A 75 3.16 10.08 3.49
C VAL A 75 4.61 9.64 3.37
N ILE A 76 5.47 10.54 2.90
CA ILE A 76 6.89 10.29 2.71
C ILE A 76 7.68 11.05 3.78
N GLY A 77 8.37 10.31 4.63
CA GLY A 77 9.35 10.82 5.58
C GLY A 77 10.76 10.66 5.03
N VAL A 78 11.57 11.68 5.17
CA VAL A 78 13.00 11.66 4.83
C VAL A 78 13.79 12.04 6.06
N SER A 79 14.80 11.27 6.39
CA SER A 79 15.76 11.54 7.45
C SER A 79 17.18 11.38 6.91
N VAL A 80 18.01 12.34 7.17
CA VAL A 80 19.43 12.32 6.80
C VAL A 80 20.25 12.50 8.06
N ALA A 81 21.00 11.48 8.46
CA ALA A 81 21.86 11.50 9.64
C ALA A 81 23.12 10.65 9.39
N ASP A 82 24.27 11.14 9.83
CA ASP A 82 25.56 10.41 9.82
C ASP A 82 25.94 9.80 8.45
N GLY A 83 25.66 10.52 7.35
CA GLY A 83 25.93 10.02 5.99
C GLY A 83 24.99 8.90 5.54
N ARG A 84 23.92 8.64 6.28
CA ARG A 84 22.84 7.72 5.92
C ARG A 84 21.60 8.50 5.58
N VAL A 85 20.89 8.01 4.59
CA VAL A 85 19.59 8.51 4.17
C VAL A 85 18.57 7.44 4.45
N GLU A 86 17.53 7.81 5.16
CA GLU A 86 16.38 6.95 5.40
C GLU A 86 15.16 7.57 4.75
N VAL A 87 14.47 6.78 3.94
CA VAL A 87 13.21 7.17 3.32
C VAL A 87 12.15 6.20 3.78
N ALA A 88 11.15 6.72 4.49
CA ALA A 88 9.99 5.98 4.97
C ALA A 88 8.76 6.40 4.16
N VAL A 89 8.06 5.46 3.59
CA VAL A 89 6.80 5.68 2.86
C VAL A 89 5.70 4.92 3.56
N ARG A 90 4.65 5.63 3.98
CA ARG A 90 3.49 5.06 4.67
C ARG A 90 2.23 5.32 3.88
N SER A 91 1.38 4.32 3.76
CA SER A 91 0.05 4.43 3.18
C SER A 91 -0.99 3.85 4.13
N ALA A 92 -2.18 4.45 4.15
CA ALA A 92 -3.31 3.91 4.90
C ALA A 92 -3.86 2.65 4.21
N ALA A 93 -4.42 1.73 4.99
CA ALA A 93 -5.13 0.59 4.43
C ALA A 93 -6.41 1.01 3.71
N PRO A 94 -6.91 0.20 2.75
CA PRO A 94 -8.21 0.41 2.14
C PRO A 94 -9.32 0.54 3.19
N PRO A 95 -10.28 1.46 3.01
CA PRO A 95 -11.28 1.78 4.03
C PRO A 95 -12.15 0.57 4.46
N LEU A 96 -12.37 -0.38 3.56
CA LEU A 96 -13.14 -1.58 3.88
C LEU A 96 -12.46 -2.44 4.97
N LEU A 97 -11.13 -2.52 4.96
CA LEU A 97 -10.39 -3.26 5.99
C LEU A 97 -10.42 -2.52 7.34
N GLY A 98 -10.50 -1.20 7.32
CA GLY A 98 -10.64 -0.38 8.52
C GLY A 98 -11.97 -0.54 9.26
N THR A 99 -13.02 -1.00 8.58
CA THR A 99 -14.33 -1.26 9.21
C THR A 99 -14.35 -2.58 10.00
N LEU A 100 -13.43 -3.49 9.72
CA LEU A 100 -13.34 -4.81 10.36
C LEU A 100 -12.44 -4.83 11.60
N GLY A 101 -11.69 -3.76 11.85
CA GLY A 101 -10.77 -3.68 12.97
C GLY A 101 -9.66 -2.66 12.73
N PRO A 102 -8.61 -2.63 13.58
CA PRO A 102 -7.46 -1.76 13.36
C PRO A 102 -6.81 -2.10 12.02
N ALA A 103 -6.92 -1.15 11.06
CA ALA A 103 -6.41 -1.36 9.72
C ALA A 103 -4.88 -1.40 9.72
N PRO A 104 -4.26 -2.41 9.07
CA PRO A 104 -2.82 -2.47 8.95
C PRO A 104 -2.33 -1.32 8.07
N SER A 105 -1.48 -0.45 8.60
CA SER A 105 -0.78 0.52 7.77
C SER A 105 0.31 -0.17 6.97
N VAL A 106 0.46 0.23 5.71
CA VAL A 106 1.57 -0.21 4.87
C VAL A 106 2.72 0.75 5.06
N GLU A 107 3.86 0.25 5.46
CA GLU A 107 5.09 1.03 5.61
C GLU A 107 6.23 0.34 4.88
N ALA A 108 7.01 1.12 4.14
CA ALA A 108 8.27 0.70 3.56
C ALA A 108 9.37 1.68 3.97
N VAL A 109 10.47 1.16 4.49
CA VAL A 109 11.64 1.94 4.91
C VAL A 109 12.84 1.46 4.14
N VAL A 110 13.54 2.37 3.48
CA VAL A 110 14.80 2.10 2.79
C VAL A 110 15.88 2.98 3.37
N VAL A 111 16.97 2.37 3.78
CA VAL A 111 18.17 3.06 4.26
C VAL A 111 19.26 2.92 3.21
N ALA A 112 19.78 4.04 2.74
CA ALA A 112 20.89 4.09 1.81
C ALA A 112 22.06 4.89 2.43
N ARG A 113 23.28 4.57 2.02
CA ARG A 113 24.45 5.37 2.38
C ARG A 113 24.62 6.45 1.32
N ARG A 114 24.85 7.69 1.76
CA ARG A 114 25.18 8.79 0.85
C ARG A 114 26.53 8.52 0.22
N GLU A 115 26.59 8.54 -1.09
CA GLU A 115 27.85 8.53 -1.81
C GLU A 115 28.46 9.93 -1.65
N ASP A 116 29.42 10.05 -0.72
CA ASP A 116 30.17 11.29 -0.58
C ASP A 116 30.93 11.53 -1.87
N ALA A 117 30.59 12.58 -2.58
CA ALA A 117 31.27 13.05 -3.78
C ALA A 117 32.73 13.50 -3.53
N GLY A 118 33.30 13.13 -2.40
CA GLY A 118 34.58 13.57 -1.87
C GLY A 118 35.66 12.50 -1.72
N GLN A 119 35.40 11.23 -2.03
CA GLN A 119 36.48 10.26 -2.15
C GLN A 119 36.95 10.12 -3.60
N ALA A 120 37.44 11.22 -4.14
CA ALA A 120 38.43 11.11 -5.20
C ALA A 120 39.62 10.33 -4.62
N LEU A 121 39.84 9.11 -5.09
CA LEU A 121 41.07 8.36 -4.84
C LEU A 121 42.28 9.23 -5.13
N PRO A 122 43.32 9.16 -4.28
CA PRO A 122 44.55 9.85 -4.55
C PRO A 122 45.25 9.33 -5.82
#